data_4f52dccaae810f32c18717def98a60cf
#
_entry.id   4f52dccaae810f32c18717def98a60cf
#
_cell.length_a   1.000
_cell.length_b   1.000
_cell.length_c   1.000
_cell.angle_alpha   90.00
_cell.angle_beta   90.00
_cell.angle_gamma   90.00
#
_symmetry.space_group_name_H-M   'P 1'
#
loop_
_entity.id
_entity.type
_entity.pdbx_description
1 polymer ?
#
loop_
_entity_poly.entity_id
_entity_poly.type
_entity_poly.pdbx_seq_one_letter_code
_entity_poly.pdbx_strand_id
1 'polypeptide(L)'
;MQKLKNFSYLLLLVASFTKAQITDNDLKDKNILVVYGGWEGHKPKLFAEKIASWLKEQKANVYVSNTTSVYDNTQLMKKLDLIIQHITKSEISKNQIKNLTNTIKNGVGLAGFHGGLGDSFRDDVDFQYMVGGQFVKHPGNNINYTVNISSEKDPITKDINDFNLTSEQY
;
A
#
# COMPACT_ATOMS: atom_id res chain seq x y z
N MET A 1 50.50 -54.57 -3.97
CA MET A 1 49.88 -53.63 -4.90
C MET A 1 48.42 -53.49 -4.51
N GLN A 2 48.09 -52.46 -3.75
CA GLN A 2 46.76 -52.23 -3.22
C GLN A 2 46.12 -51.07 -3.98
N LYS A 3 45.05 -51.36 -4.74
CA LYS A 3 44.30 -50.33 -5.52
C LYS A 3 43.41 -49.53 -4.59
N LEU A 4 43.69 -48.25 -4.39
CA LEU A 4 42.76 -47.28 -3.79
C LEU A 4 41.60 -47.05 -4.77
N LYS A 5 40.38 -47.32 -4.31
CA LYS A 5 39.15 -46.89 -5.00
C LYS A 5 38.79 -45.51 -4.52
N ASN A 6 38.90 -44.54 -5.42
CA ASN A 6 38.40 -43.20 -5.19
C ASN A 6 36.85 -43.20 -5.23
N PHE A 7 36.23 -42.91 -4.09
CA PHE A 7 34.80 -42.75 -3.98
C PHE A 7 34.50 -41.25 -4.09
N SER A 8 34.09 -40.81 -5.28
CA SER A 8 33.63 -39.41 -5.48
C SER A 8 32.22 -39.26 -4.92
N TYR A 9 32.09 -38.56 -3.81
CA TYR A 9 30.76 -38.12 -3.32
C TYR A 9 30.30 -36.89 -4.12
N LEU A 10 29.36 -37.13 -5.03
CA LEU A 10 28.63 -36.05 -5.70
C LEU A 10 27.57 -35.48 -4.74
N LEU A 11 27.87 -34.32 -4.13
CA LEU A 11 26.94 -33.62 -3.27
C LEU A 11 25.89 -32.94 -4.18
N LEU A 12 24.72 -33.53 -4.32
CA LEU A 12 23.56 -32.89 -4.96
C LEU A 12 23.00 -31.81 -4.01
N LEU A 13 23.33 -30.56 -4.30
CA LEU A 13 22.70 -29.42 -3.67
C LEU A 13 21.30 -29.24 -4.26
N VAL A 14 20.27 -29.78 -3.61
CA VAL A 14 18.88 -29.50 -3.96
C VAL A 14 18.54 -28.11 -3.40
N ALA A 15 18.64 -27.11 -4.26
CA ALA A 15 18.11 -25.77 -3.96
C ALA A 15 16.59 -25.85 -3.96
N SER A 16 15.99 -25.96 -2.79
CA SER A 16 14.55 -25.84 -2.61
C SER A 16 14.16 -24.39 -2.82
N PHE A 17 13.71 -24.05 -4.03
CA PHE A 17 12.98 -22.80 -4.27
C PHE A 17 11.63 -22.91 -3.57
N THR A 18 11.54 -22.45 -2.34
CA THR A 18 10.25 -22.18 -1.71
C THR A 18 9.62 -21.02 -2.46
N LYS A 19 8.71 -21.31 -3.38
CA LYS A 19 7.74 -20.30 -3.82
C LYS A 19 7.01 -19.84 -2.56
N ALA A 20 7.14 -18.57 -2.20
CA ALA A 20 6.26 -17.96 -1.22
C ALA A 20 4.84 -18.12 -1.79
N GLN A 21 4.10 -19.09 -1.31
CA GLN A 21 2.67 -19.15 -1.53
C GLN A 21 2.10 -18.00 -0.71
N ILE A 22 1.48 -17.04 -1.38
CA ILE A 22 0.58 -16.10 -0.73
C ILE A 22 -0.51 -16.98 -0.11
N THR A 23 -0.46 -17.17 1.20
CA THR A 23 -1.48 -17.94 1.91
C THR A 23 -2.69 -17.03 2.09
N ASP A 24 -3.89 -17.57 2.03
CA ASP A 24 -5.18 -16.85 2.16
C ASP A 24 -5.33 -16.02 3.46
N ASN A 25 -4.25 -15.75 4.19
CA ASN A 25 -4.30 -15.13 5.51
C ASN A 25 -3.08 -14.25 5.85
N ASP A 26 -2.47 -13.62 4.86
CA ASP A 26 -1.28 -12.77 5.04
C ASP A 26 -1.55 -11.50 5.89
N LEU A 27 -2.83 -11.16 6.08
CA LEU A 27 -3.26 -10.03 6.90
C LEU A 27 -3.59 -10.40 8.35
N LYS A 28 -3.58 -11.69 8.69
CA LYS A 28 -3.88 -12.14 10.04
C LYS A 28 -2.89 -11.55 11.05
N ASP A 29 -3.43 -11.02 12.14
CA ASP A 29 -2.70 -10.41 13.25
C ASP A 29 -1.90 -9.14 12.86
N LYS A 30 -1.97 -8.68 11.59
CA LYS A 30 -1.35 -7.43 11.15
C LYS A 30 -2.05 -6.22 11.77
N ASN A 31 -1.27 -5.24 12.21
CA ASN A 31 -1.78 -3.99 12.74
C ASN A 31 -1.95 -2.97 11.62
N ILE A 32 -3.18 -2.68 11.26
CA ILE A 32 -3.50 -1.84 10.11
C ILE A 32 -4.27 -0.61 10.56
N LEU A 33 -3.76 0.57 10.20
CA LEU A 33 -4.43 1.84 10.44
C LEU A 33 -5.12 2.32 9.16
N VAL A 34 -6.42 2.56 9.24
CA VAL A 34 -7.21 3.20 8.20
C VAL A 34 -7.46 4.65 8.59
N VAL A 35 -6.93 5.61 7.82
CA VAL A 35 -7.14 7.05 8.05
C VAL A 35 -7.93 7.62 6.89
N TYR A 36 -9.01 8.35 7.20
CA TYR A 36 -9.88 8.90 6.20
C TYR A 36 -10.32 10.34 6.52
N GLY A 37 -10.70 11.10 5.50
CA GLY A 37 -11.21 12.46 5.68
C GLY A 37 -11.04 13.34 4.45
N GLY A 38 -11.15 14.64 4.68
CA GLY A 38 -11.06 15.65 3.64
C GLY A 38 -12.34 15.75 2.82
N TRP A 39 -12.24 15.87 1.51
CA TRP A 39 -13.37 16.14 0.63
C TRP A 39 -14.39 15.01 0.59
N GLU A 40 -15.62 15.30 0.97
CA GLU A 40 -16.74 14.33 1.07
C GLU A 40 -17.18 13.74 -0.28
N GLY A 41 -16.86 14.39 -1.40
CA GLY A 41 -17.15 13.87 -2.74
C GLY A 41 -16.52 12.49 -3.03
N HIS A 42 -15.41 12.16 -2.36
CA HIS A 42 -14.78 10.85 -2.43
C HIS A 42 -15.33 9.83 -1.42
N LYS A 43 -16.37 10.19 -0.67
CA LYS A 43 -17.04 9.33 0.33
C LYS A 43 -16.06 8.63 1.29
N PRO A 44 -15.15 9.39 1.95
CA PRO A 44 -14.05 8.81 2.71
C PRO A 44 -14.52 7.91 3.85
N LYS A 45 -15.62 8.26 4.52
CA LYS A 45 -16.20 7.45 5.59
C LYS A 45 -16.68 6.09 5.08
N LEU A 46 -17.43 6.08 3.95
CA LEU A 46 -17.95 4.84 3.36
C LEU A 46 -16.81 3.90 2.93
N PHE A 47 -15.73 4.47 2.37
CA PHE A 47 -14.54 3.70 2.05
C PHE A 47 -13.93 3.08 3.31
N ALA A 48 -13.71 3.90 4.36
CA ALA A 48 -13.09 3.43 5.60
C ALA A 48 -13.91 2.32 6.28
N GLU A 49 -15.24 2.44 6.30
CA GLU A 49 -16.13 1.42 6.85
C GLU A 49 -16.02 0.10 6.08
N LYS A 50 -16.03 0.15 4.74
CA LYS A 50 -15.93 -1.05 3.90
C LYS A 50 -14.58 -1.74 4.03
N ILE A 51 -13.48 -0.98 3.93
CA ILE A 51 -12.15 -1.58 4.01
C ILE A 51 -11.86 -2.12 5.42
N ALA A 52 -12.28 -1.41 6.48
CA ALA A 52 -12.11 -1.87 7.84
C ALA A 52 -12.91 -3.15 8.13
N SER A 53 -14.13 -3.29 7.57
CA SER A 53 -14.91 -4.52 7.68
C SER A 53 -14.18 -5.69 7.03
N TRP A 54 -13.75 -5.52 5.78
CA TRP A 54 -13.01 -6.55 5.05
C TRP A 54 -11.70 -6.95 5.75
N LEU A 55 -10.92 -5.98 6.26
CA LEU A 55 -9.68 -6.26 6.99
C LEU A 55 -9.92 -7.09 8.27
N LYS A 56 -11.02 -6.80 8.98
CA LYS A 56 -11.41 -7.59 10.18
C LYS A 56 -11.80 -9.03 9.81
N GLU A 57 -12.48 -9.22 8.69
CA GLU A 57 -12.78 -10.56 8.15
C GLU A 57 -11.49 -11.34 7.84
N GLN A 58 -10.43 -10.62 7.40
CA GLN A 58 -9.09 -11.17 7.22
C GLN A 58 -8.31 -11.35 8.54
N LYS A 59 -8.95 -11.13 9.70
CA LYS A 59 -8.36 -11.27 11.05
C LYS A 59 -7.22 -10.30 11.33
N ALA A 60 -7.19 -9.14 10.68
CA ALA A 60 -6.28 -8.06 11.01
C ALA A 60 -6.72 -7.29 12.27
N ASN A 61 -5.77 -6.70 12.97
CA ASN A 61 -6.01 -5.72 14.04
C ASN A 61 -6.20 -4.35 13.39
N VAL A 62 -7.44 -3.85 13.35
CA VAL A 62 -7.79 -2.64 12.58
C VAL A 62 -8.04 -1.46 13.50
N TYR A 63 -7.28 -0.39 13.27
CA TYR A 63 -7.47 0.92 13.87
C TYR A 63 -8.08 1.86 12.81
N VAL A 64 -9.05 2.68 13.19
CA VAL A 64 -9.71 3.61 12.25
C VAL A 64 -9.69 5.01 12.84
N SER A 65 -9.29 6.00 12.03
CA SER A 65 -9.28 7.40 12.42
C SER A 65 -9.83 8.28 11.31
N ASN A 66 -10.63 9.26 11.67
CA ASN A 66 -11.15 10.29 10.75
C ASN A 66 -10.36 11.60 10.80
N THR A 67 -9.16 11.55 11.37
CA THR A 67 -8.30 12.74 11.52
C THR A 67 -6.82 12.37 11.44
N THR A 68 -6.02 13.29 10.92
CA THR A 68 -4.55 13.19 10.86
C THR A 68 -3.89 13.23 12.25
N SER A 69 -4.61 13.66 13.31
CA SER A 69 -4.07 13.67 14.67
C SER A 69 -3.65 12.28 15.16
N VAL A 70 -4.15 11.19 14.55
CA VAL A 70 -3.71 9.84 14.84
C VAL A 70 -2.20 9.64 14.60
N TYR A 71 -1.61 10.41 13.68
CA TYR A 71 -0.16 10.35 13.40
C TYR A 71 0.70 10.92 14.55
N ASP A 72 0.10 11.64 15.50
CA ASP A 72 0.78 12.07 16.73
C ASP A 72 0.88 10.95 17.77
N ASN A 73 0.12 9.86 17.60
CA ASN A 73 0.20 8.70 18.48
C ASN A 73 1.40 7.81 18.13
N THR A 74 2.58 8.22 18.56
CA THR A 74 3.84 7.52 18.25
C THR A 74 3.89 6.08 18.76
N GLN A 75 3.12 5.75 19.81
CA GLN A 75 3.01 4.39 20.34
C GLN A 75 2.24 3.47 19.38
N LEU A 76 1.15 3.97 18.80
CA LEU A 76 0.41 3.26 17.76
C LEU A 76 1.27 3.13 16.51
N MET A 77 1.83 4.24 16.02
CA MET A 77 2.62 4.28 14.79
C MET A 77 3.77 3.26 14.75
N LYS A 78 4.40 3.00 15.90
CA LYS A 78 5.48 1.99 16.02
C LYS A 78 5.02 0.53 15.92
N LYS A 79 3.74 0.25 16.06
CA LYS A 79 3.18 -1.11 16.03
C LYS A 79 2.57 -1.48 14.69
N LEU A 80 2.41 -0.50 13.80
CA LEU A 80 1.72 -0.71 12.53
C LEU A 80 2.57 -1.54 11.57
N ASP A 81 1.88 -2.35 10.79
CA ASP A 81 2.40 -3.03 9.60
C ASP A 81 2.02 -2.26 8.32
N LEU A 82 0.84 -1.60 8.34
CA LEU A 82 0.29 -0.92 7.16
C LEU A 82 -0.55 0.29 7.58
N ILE A 83 -0.44 1.37 6.81
CA ILE A 83 -1.36 2.51 6.84
C ILE A 83 -2.12 2.54 5.52
N ILE A 84 -3.45 2.55 5.59
CA ILE A 84 -4.33 2.79 4.44
C ILE A 84 -4.90 4.19 4.59
N GLN A 85 -4.50 5.10 3.68
CA GLN A 85 -4.93 6.49 3.73
C GLN A 85 -5.93 6.80 2.62
N HIS A 86 -7.03 7.46 3.01
CA HIS A 86 -8.02 8.02 2.09
C HIS A 86 -8.45 9.41 2.56
N ILE A 87 -7.54 10.36 2.38
CA ILE A 87 -7.72 11.77 2.76
C ILE A 87 -7.53 12.63 1.52
N THR A 88 -8.50 13.45 1.16
CA THR A 88 -8.42 14.33 -0.01
C THR A 88 -8.49 15.79 0.39
N LYS A 89 -7.57 16.62 -0.13
CA LYS A 89 -7.54 18.08 0.06
C LYS A 89 -7.66 18.47 1.53
N SER A 90 -6.70 18.07 2.31
CA SER A 90 -6.64 18.32 3.75
C SER A 90 -5.30 18.93 4.13
N GLU A 91 -5.17 19.30 5.37
CA GLU A 91 -3.93 19.80 5.96
C GLU A 91 -3.31 18.74 6.87
N ILE A 92 -1.99 18.84 7.04
CA ILE A 92 -1.23 18.01 7.98
C ILE A 92 -0.23 18.90 8.72
N SER A 93 -0.05 18.70 10.02
CA SER A 93 0.95 19.45 10.77
C SER A 93 2.37 18.92 10.52
N LYS A 94 3.38 19.77 10.74
CA LYS A 94 4.79 19.41 10.60
C LYS A 94 5.17 18.21 11.49
N ASN A 95 4.56 18.08 12.65
CA ASN A 95 4.82 16.94 13.54
C ASN A 95 4.19 15.66 13.00
N GLN A 96 2.97 15.74 12.50
CA GLN A 96 2.25 14.60 11.92
C GLN A 96 2.95 14.07 10.68
N ILE A 97 3.35 14.95 9.75
CA ILE A 97 4.07 14.51 8.55
C ILE A 97 5.42 13.90 8.90
N LYS A 98 6.16 14.48 9.84
CA LYS A 98 7.41 13.90 10.34
C LYS A 98 7.22 12.51 10.93
N ASN A 99 6.18 12.30 11.73
CA ASN A 99 5.88 11.00 12.30
C ASN A 99 5.48 10.00 11.23
N LEU A 100 4.61 10.40 10.28
CA LEU A 100 4.18 9.55 9.16
C LEU A 100 5.37 9.14 8.30
N THR A 101 6.18 10.08 7.82
CA THR A 101 7.34 9.79 6.97
C THR A 101 8.38 8.90 7.68
N ASN A 102 8.62 9.13 8.96
CA ASN A 102 9.51 8.27 9.74
C ASN A 102 8.96 6.86 9.90
N THR A 103 7.65 6.71 10.09
CA THR A 103 6.99 5.41 10.20
C THR A 103 7.16 4.61 8.90
N ILE A 104 6.93 5.24 7.75
CA ILE A 104 7.10 4.60 6.44
C ILE A 104 8.58 4.27 6.17
N LYS A 105 9.51 5.18 6.48
CA LYS A 105 10.97 4.92 6.37
C LYS A 105 11.43 3.73 7.21
N ASN A 106 10.75 3.46 8.31
CA ASN A 106 11.05 2.32 9.20
C ASN A 106 10.38 1.01 8.76
N GLY A 107 9.77 0.97 7.56
CA GLY A 107 9.28 -0.25 6.93
C GLY A 107 7.78 -0.52 7.06
N VAL A 108 7.00 0.39 7.64
CA VAL A 108 5.54 0.31 7.61
C VAL A 108 5.05 0.59 6.20
N GLY A 109 4.16 -0.26 5.66
CA GLY A 109 3.56 -0.05 4.36
C GLY A 109 2.64 1.17 4.32
N LEU A 110 2.55 1.85 3.17
CA LEU A 110 1.56 2.87 2.89
C LEU A 110 0.76 2.47 1.66
N ALA A 111 -0.56 2.43 1.78
CA ALA A 111 -1.49 2.17 0.68
C ALA A 111 -2.54 3.28 0.60
N GLY A 112 -2.99 3.52 -0.60
CA GLY A 112 -4.06 4.48 -0.90
C GLY A 112 -4.26 4.56 -2.40
N PHE A 113 -5.26 5.30 -2.82
CA PHE A 113 -5.57 5.44 -4.24
C PHE A 113 -6.24 6.77 -4.52
N HIS A 114 -6.21 7.16 -5.80
CA HIS A 114 -6.94 8.31 -6.31
C HIS A 114 -6.60 9.59 -5.51
N GLY A 115 -7.54 10.51 -5.39
CA GLY A 115 -7.37 11.72 -4.59
C GLY A 115 -7.19 11.47 -3.08
N GLY A 116 -7.56 10.30 -2.59
CA GLY A 116 -7.37 9.92 -1.19
C GLY A 116 -5.91 9.69 -0.78
N LEU A 117 -4.99 9.58 -1.74
CA LEU A 117 -3.55 9.57 -1.53
C LEU A 117 -2.85 10.66 -2.36
N GLY A 118 -3.07 10.68 -3.68
CA GLY A 118 -2.37 11.59 -4.58
C GLY A 118 -2.79 13.06 -4.49
N ASP A 119 -3.87 13.37 -3.78
CA ASP A 119 -4.41 14.73 -3.59
C ASP A 119 -4.63 15.07 -2.10
N SER A 120 -3.87 14.47 -1.20
CA SER A 120 -4.09 14.58 0.24
C SER A 120 -3.63 15.93 0.80
N PHE A 121 -2.33 16.18 0.81
CA PHE A 121 -1.68 17.32 1.45
C PHE A 121 -0.86 18.07 0.41
N ARG A 122 -1.54 18.91 -0.38
CA ARG A 122 -0.96 19.52 -1.59
C ARG A 122 0.25 20.42 -1.33
N ASP A 123 0.27 21.08 -0.17
CA ASP A 123 1.32 22.05 0.18
C ASP A 123 2.48 21.42 0.96
N ASP A 124 2.46 20.08 1.15
CA ASP A 124 3.50 19.38 1.90
C ASP A 124 4.41 18.59 0.98
N VAL A 125 5.64 19.09 0.81
CA VAL A 125 6.65 18.47 -0.07
C VAL A 125 7.19 17.13 0.46
N ASP A 126 7.24 16.94 1.77
CA ASP A 126 7.69 15.68 2.37
C ASP A 126 6.69 14.56 2.08
N PHE A 127 5.38 14.88 2.12
CA PHE A 127 4.35 13.96 1.71
C PHE A 127 4.44 13.60 0.23
N GLN A 128 4.56 14.59 -0.63
CA GLN A 128 4.68 14.39 -2.09
C GLN A 128 5.89 13.54 -2.45
N TYR A 129 7.02 13.79 -1.79
CA TYR A 129 8.23 12.99 -1.97
C TYR A 129 8.04 11.54 -1.52
N MET A 130 7.38 11.34 -0.37
CA MET A 130 7.12 10.01 0.19
C MET A 130 6.22 9.17 -0.71
N VAL A 131 5.16 9.76 -1.29
CA VAL A 131 4.22 9.04 -2.18
C VAL A 131 4.69 9.00 -3.64
N GLY A 132 5.72 9.76 -4.00
CA GLY A 132 6.31 9.76 -5.34
C GLY A 132 5.65 10.68 -6.35
N GLY A 133 4.71 11.51 -5.94
CA GLY A 133 4.04 12.47 -6.82
C GLY A 133 2.84 13.15 -6.21
N GLN A 134 2.21 14.03 -7.01
CA GLN A 134 0.99 14.73 -6.66
C GLN A 134 0.05 14.80 -7.84
N PHE A 135 -1.23 14.64 -7.58
CA PHE A 135 -2.28 14.92 -8.56
C PHE A 135 -2.35 16.43 -8.83
N VAL A 136 -2.36 16.81 -10.10
CA VAL A 136 -2.46 18.21 -10.53
C VAL A 136 -3.86 18.51 -11.04
N LYS A 137 -4.29 17.83 -12.11
CA LYS A 137 -5.62 17.97 -12.71
C LYS A 137 -5.93 16.80 -13.65
N HIS A 138 -7.19 16.64 -13.98
CA HIS A 138 -7.60 15.80 -15.11
C HIS A 138 -7.39 16.56 -16.44
N PRO A 139 -6.87 15.90 -17.48
CA PRO A 139 -6.72 16.55 -18.81
C PRO A 139 -8.07 16.86 -19.49
N GLY A 140 -9.18 16.33 -19.00
CA GLY A 140 -10.54 16.55 -19.51
C GLY A 140 -11.57 16.13 -18.47
N ASN A 141 -12.80 15.93 -18.92
CA ASN A 141 -13.85 15.27 -18.15
C ASN A 141 -13.67 13.74 -18.25
N ASN A 142 -14.72 12.97 -17.98
CA ASN A 142 -14.70 11.54 -18.28
C ASN A 142 -14.47 11.31 -19.77
N ILE A 143 -13.44 10.57 -20.09
CA ILE A 143 -13.05 10.21 -21.47
C ILE A 143 -12.90 8.70 -21.57
N ASN A 144 -13.00 8.19 -22.81
CA ASN A 144 -12.70 6.78 -23.09
C ASN A 144 -11.19 6.62 -23.29
N TYR A 145 -10.57 5.66 -22.58
CA TYR A 145 -9.18 5.31 -22.78
C TYR A 145 -8.93 3.85 -22.46
N THR A 146 -7.81 3.34 -22.94
CA THR A 146 -7.34 2.00 -22.64
C THR A 146 -6.27 2.07 -21.55
N VAL A 147 -6.40 1.25 -20.53
CA VAL A 147 -5.35 0.99 -19.56
C VAL A 147 -4.52 -0.17 -20.07
N ASN A 148 -3.24 0.10 -20.35
CA ASN A 148 -2.30 -0.92 -20.79
C ASN A 148 -1.47 -1.40 -19.60
N ILE A 149 -1.39 -2.69 -19.41
CA ILE A 149 -0.58 -3.31 -18.37
C ILE A 149 0.85 -3.45 -18.86
N SER A 150 1.74 -2.62 -18.35
CA SER A 150 3.13 -2.52 -18.84
C SER A 150 4.05 -3.66 -18.36
N SER A 151 3.67 -4.43 -17.36
CA SER A 151 4.47 -5.52 -16.82
C SER A 151 3.63 -6.71 -16.39
N GLU A 152 3.57 -7.71 -17.24
CA GLU A 152 2.94 -9.01 -16.93
C GLU A 152 3.72 -9.83 -15.90
N LYS A 153 4.98 -9.45 -15.61
CA LYS A 153 5.85 -10.16 -14.66
C LYS A 153 5.74 -9.64 -13.23
N ASP A 154 5.13 -8.47 -13.06
CA ASP A 154 4.93 -7.91 -11.73
C ASP A 154 3.86 -8.71 -10.98
N PRO A 155 4.11 -9.16 -9.74
CA PRO A 155 3.17 -9.99 -8.98
C PRO A 155 1.82 -9.30 -8.71
N ILE A 156 1.76 -7.96 -8.76
CA ILE A 156 0.52 -7.21 -8.55
C ILE A 156 -0.33 -7.18 -9.82
N THR A 157 0.29 -7.14 -11.00
CA THR A 157 -0.41 -6.94 -12.29
C THR A 157 -0.43 -8.16 -13.20
N LYS A 158 0.26 -9.25 -12.85
CA LYS A 158 0.46 -10.45 -13.70
C LYS A 158 -0.83 -11.10 -14.22
N ASP A 159 -1.93 -10.95 -13.48
CA ASP A 159 -3.22 -11.57 -13.81
C ASP A 159 -4.23 -10.52 -14.32
N ILE A 160 -3.77 -9.30 -14.63
CA ILE A 160 -4.60 -8.21 -15.15
C ILE A 160 -4.28 -8.02 -16.63
N ASN A 161 -5.32 -8.11 -17.48
CA ASN A 161 -5.20 -7.80 -18.90
C ASN A 161 -5.47 -6.32 -19.14
N ASP A 162 -5.08 -5.82 -20.32
CA ASP A 162 -5.47 -4.48 -20.79
C ASP A 162 -7.00 -4.35 -20.79
N PHE A 163 -7.50 -3.18 -20.40
CA PHE A 163 -8.94 -2.94 -20.35
C PHE A 163 -9.30 -1.52 -20.75
N ASN A 164 -10.54 -1.37 -21.25
CA ASN A 164 -11.10 -0.06 -21.61
C ASN A 164 -11.89 0.52 -20.43
N LEU A 165 -11.76 1.82 -20.26
CA LEU A 165 -12.38 2.55 -19.17
C LEU A 165 -12.94 3.88 -19.69
N THR A 166 -14.13 4.26 -19.21
CA THR A 166 -14.68 5.62 -19.34
C THR A 166 -14.64 6.26 -17.97
N SER A 167 -13.67 7.12 -17.73
CA SER A 167 -13.46 7.76 -16.44
C SER A 167 -12.60 9.00 -16.58
N GLU A 168 -12.31 9.60 -15.44
CA GLU A 168 -11.29 10.63 -15.31
C GLU A 168 -9.91 10.06 -15.60
N GLN A 169 -9.12 10.75 -16.41
CA GLN A 169 -7.72 10.39 -16.67
C GLN A 169 -6.79 11.17 -15.73
N TYR A 170 -5.76 10.51 -15.26
CA TYR A 170 -4.77 11.07 -14.35
C TYR A 170 -3.43 11.28 -15.03
#